data_3c99424d06140b581884c6595d016de4
#
_entry.id   3c99424d06140b581884c6595d016de4
#
_cell.length_a   1.000
_cell.length_b   1.000
_cell.length_c   1.000
_cell.angle_alpha   90.00
_cell.angle_beta   90.00
_cell.angle_gamma   90.00
#
_symmetry.space_group_name_H-M   'P 1'
#
loop_
_entity.id
_entity.type
_entity.pdbx_description
1 polymer ?
#
loop_
_entity_poly.entity_id
_entity_poly.type
_entity_poly.pdbx_seq_one_letter_code
_entity_poly.pdbx_strand_id
1 'polypeptide(L)'
;MNDVSLRTATSADVPAITRIYAHAVTYGTASFELEPPDEAEMARRQNALLARNFPYIVAELAGAVVGYAYAGPYRDRRAYDWCVEDSLYLAPESHRRGIGRLLLTRLVAESQALGFRQMIAVIGDSANTASIAVHAAVGFRLIGNFQSIGFKHGRWLDTVLMQRALGSGDGAPP
;
A
#
# COMPACT_ATOMS: atom_id res chain seq x y z
N MET A 1 14.92 21.79 5.10
CA MET A 1 13.77 20.88 4.94
C MET A 1 14.28 19.68 4.16
N ASN A 2 14.17 18.48 4.69
CA ASN A 2 14.58 17.29 3.94
C ASN A 2 13.53 17.09 2.82
N ASP A 3 13.91 17.41 1.59
CA ASP A 3 13.00 17.28 0.45
C ASP A 3 12.75 15.81 0.16
N VAL A 4 11.55 15.34 0.51
CA VAL A 4 11.06 14.04 0.07
C VAL A 4 10.54 14.21 -1.36
N SER A 5 11.11 13.47 -2.30
CA SER A 5 10.59 13.38 -3.67
C SER A 5 9.81 12.09 -3.88
N LEU A 6 8.77 12.17 -4.71
CA LEU A 6 7.97 11.02 -5.12
C LEU A 6 8.11 10.80 -6.62
N ARG A 7 8.38 9.57 -7.02
CA ARG A 7 8.43 9.18 -8.44
C ARG A 7 7.87 7.77 -8.67
N THR A 8 7.58 7.47 -9.91
CA THR A 8 7.27 6.08 -10.32
C THR A 8 8.46 5.18 -10.01
N ALA A 9 8.17 4.00 -9.49
CA ALA A 9 9.17 2.98 -9.23
C ALA A 9 9.73 2.38 -10.52
N THR A 10 10.99 2.01 -10.48
CA THR A 10 11.70 1.32 -11.55
C THR A 10 12.27 -0.01 -11.07
N SER A 11 12.79 -0.83 -11.96
CA SER A 11 13.48 -2.07 -11.58
C SER A 11 14.71 -1.84 -10.69
N ALA A 12 15.36 -0.68 -10.78
CA ALA A 12 16.47 -0.31 -9.94
C ALA A 12 16.11 -0.14 -8.46
N ASP A 13 14.82 0.05 -8.16
CA ASP A 13 14.32 0.23 -6.79
C ASP A 13 14.05 -1.10 -6.06
N VAL A 14 14.00 -2.21 -6.79
CA VAL A 14 13.67 -3.54 -6.24
C VAL A 14 14.49 -3.88 -5.00
N PRO A 15 15.82 -3.70 -4.95
CA PRO A 15 16.58 -4.01 -3.76
C PRO A 15 16.17 -3.21 -2.52
N ALA A 16 15.84 -1.92 -2.69
CA ALA A 16 15.38 -1.08 -1.59
C ALA A 16 13.96 -1.45 -1.14
N ILE A 17 13.06 -1.67 -2.09
CA ILE A 17 11.68 -2.13 -1.85
C ILE A 17 11.69 -3.47 -1.10
N THR A 18 12.54 -4.42 -1.53
CA THR A 18 12.68 -5.72 -0.88
C THR A 18 13.13 -5.59 0.58
N ARG A 19 14.14 -4.76 0.86
CA ARG A 19 14.59 -4.52 2.24
C ARG A 19 13.49 -3.93 3.13
N ILE A 20 12.75 -2.94 2.61
CA ILE A 20 11.64 -2.31 3.35
C ILE A 20 10.55 -3.34 3.64
N TYR A 21 10.18 -4.14 2.64
CA TYR A 21 9.14 -5.16 2.79
C TYR A 21 9.59 -6.30 3.72
N ALA A 22 10.83 -6.78 3.57
CA ALA A 22 11.39 -7.80 4.44
C ALA A 22 11.36 -7.39 5.91
N HIS A 23 11.67 -6.13 6.22
CA HIS A 23 11.54 -5.60 7.58
C HIS A 23 10.08 -5.64 8.07
N ALA A 24 9.12 -5.21 7.24
CA ALA A 24 7.70 -5.22 7.59
C ALA A 24 7.16 -6.65 7.80
N VAL A 25 7.63 -7.61 7.00
CA VAL A 25 7.28 -9.03 7.16
C VAL A 25 7.89 -9.61 8.42
N THR A 26 9.18 -9.39 8.66
CA THR A 26 9.90 -10.02 9.78
C THR A 26 9.49 -9.48 11.14
N TYR A 27 9.27 -8.16 11.24
CA TYR A 27 9.11 -7.49 12.54
C TYR A 27 7.71 -6.88 12.74
N GLY A 28 6.94 -6.75 11.67
CA GLY A 28 5.64 -6.08 11.70
C GLY A 28 4.45 -7.01 11.49
N THR A 29 3.26 -6.41 11.60
CA THR A 29 1.97 -7.06 11.38
C THR A 29 1.21 -6.47 10.18
N ALA A 30 1.79 -5.50 9.49
CA ALA A 30 1.20 -4.89 8.30
C ALA A 30 1.06 -5.86 7.12
N SER A 31 1.91 -6.88 7.05
CA SER A 31 1.80 -8.00 6.13
C SER A 31 1.58 -9.30 6.90
N PHE A 32 0.73 -10.17 6.37
CA PHE A 32 0.50 -11.51 6.93
C PHE A 32 1.40 -12.58 6.31
N GLU A 33 2.33 -12.20 5.43
CA GLU A 33 3.41 -13.10 5.03
C GLU A 33 4.28 -13.47 6.24
N LEU A 34 4.68 -14.73 6.33
CA LEU A 34 5.48 -15.25 7.44
C LEU A 34 6.97 -15.18 7.12
N GLU A 35 7.32 -15.34 5.85
CA GLU A 35 8.69 -15.28 5.33
C GLU A 35 8.79 -14.15 4.30
N PRO A 36 9.83 -13.31 4.38
CA PRO A 36 9.99 -12.25 3.39
C PRO A 36 10.38 -12.83 2.03
N PRO A 37 9.77 -12.34 0.93
CA PRO A 37 10.17 -12.71 -0.42
C PRO A 37 11.57 -12.19 -0.74
N ASP A 38 12.25 -12.85 -1.66
CA ASP A 38 13.52 -12.40 -2.21
C ASP A 38 13.33 -11.30 -3.29
N GLU A 39 14.45 -10.75 -3.78
CA GLU A 39 14.44 -9.70 -4.80
C GLU A 39 13.83 -10.18 -6.12
N ALA A 40 14.03 -11.44 -6.49
CA ALA A 40 13.49 -12.00 -7.73
C ALA A 40 11.95 -12.05 -7.69
N GLU A 41 11.39 -12.49 -6.57
CA GLU A 41 9.94 -12.49 -6.36
C GLU A 41 9.38 -11.07 -6.28
N MET A 42 10.06 -10.14 -5.60
CA MET A 42 9.62 -8.75 -5.54
C MET A 42 9.67 -8.07 -6.92
N ALA A 43 10.69 -8.36 -7.73
CA ALA A 43 10.78 -7.90 -9.11
C ALA A 43 9.62 -8.46 -9.97
N ARG A 44 9.30 -9.74 -9.82
CA ARG A 44 8.19 -10.38 -10.51
C ARG A 44 6.85 -9.71 -10.15
N ARG A 45 6.60 -9.47 -8.86
CA ARG A 45 5.39 -8.78 -8.37
C ARG A 45 5.29 -7.35 -8.92
N GLN A 46 6.37 -6.58 -8.85
CA GLN A 46 6.42 -5.22 -9.38
C GLN A 46 6.14 -5.19 -10.88
N ASN A 47 6.83 -6.03 -11.65
CA ASN A 47 6.66 -6.11 -13.10
C ASN A 47 5.22 -6.49 -13.49
N ALA A 48 4.59 -7.41 -12.76
CA ALA A 48 3.22 -7.82 -13.02
C ALA A 48 2.21 -6.66 -12.84
N LEU A 49 2.43 -5.78 -11.87
CA LEU A 49 1.61 -4.59 -11.65
C LEU A 49 1.88 -3.52 -12.73
N LEU A 50 3.14 -3.22 -12.99
CA LEU A 50 3.54 -2.21 -13.99
C LEU A 50 3.09 -2.60 -15.40
N ALA A 51 3.18 -3.87 -15.78
CA ALA A 51 2.69 -4.37 -17.09
C ALA A 51 1.18 -4.18 -17.28
N ARG A 52 0.43 -4.05 -16.20
CA ARG A 52 -1.01 -3.77 -16.20
C ARG A 52 -1.34 -2.30 -15.91
N ASN A 53 -0.34 -1.41 -15.97
CA ASN A 53 -0.45 0.02 -15.69
C ASN A 53 -0.97 0.37 -14.28
N PHE A 54 -0.79 -0.49 -13.29
CA PHE A 54 -1.07 -0.11 -11.91
C PHE A 54 0.00 0.85 -11.41
N PRO A 55 -0.37 1.90 -10.63
CA PRO A 55 0.60 2.83 -10.09
C PRO A 55 1.48 2.17 -9.03
N TYR A 56 2.78 2.42 -9.14
CA TYR A 56 3.79 1.94 -8.21
C TYR A 56 4.78 3.08 -7.96
N ILE A 57 4.83 3.61 -6.74
CA ILE A 57 5.47 4.87 -6.38
C ILE A 57 6.50 4.63 -5.30
N VAL A 58 7.66 5.25 -5.41
CA VAL A 58 8.67 5.30 -4.34
C VAL A 58 8.80 6.72 -3.80
N ALA A 59 9.15 6.81 -2.51
CA ALA A 59 9.56 8.03 -1.85
C ALA A 59 11.06 8.00 -1.64
N GLU A 60 11.74 9.05 -2.08
CA GLU A 60 13.17 9.25 -1.89
C GLU A 60 13.43 10.36 -0.89
N LEU A 61 14.42 10.15 -0.05
CA LEU A 61 14.94 11.12 0.90
C LEU A 61 16.47 11.08 0.84
N ALA A 62 17.09 12.22 0.55
CA ALA A 62 18.56 12.32 0.39
C ALA A 62 19.14 11.27 -0.59
N GLY A 63 18.43 10.98 -1.69
CA GLY A 63 18.85 10.03 -2.71
C GLY A 63 18.62 8.55 -2.38
N ALA A 64 18.03 8.23 -1.24
CA ALA A 64 17.69 6.85 -0.87
C ALA A 64 16.18 6.62 -0.89
N VAL A 65 15.74 5.46 -1.38
CA VAL A 65 14.33 5.02 -1.29
C VAL A 65 14.04 4.66 0.17
N VAL A 66 13.08 5.38 0.76
CA VAL A 66 12.67 5.27 2.17
C VAL A 66 11.25 4.78 2.36
N GLY A 67 10.52 4.56 1.29
CA GLY A 67 9.17 4.01 1.32
C GLY A 67 8.62 3.83 -0.07
N TYR A 68 7.55 3.08 -0.17
CA TYR A 68 6.86 2.85 -1.43
C TYR A 68 5.37 2.56 -1.20
N ALA A 69 4.58 2.81 -2.24
CA ALA A 69 3.17 2.45 -2.29
C ALA A 69 2.79 1.98 -3.68
N TYR A 70 1.85 1.08 -3.77
CA TYR A 70 1.28 0.63 -5.04
C TYR A 70 -0.20 0.32 -4.91
N ALA A 71 -0.90 0.35 -6.03
CA ALA A 71 -2.23 -0.21 -6.14
C ALA A 71 -2.16 -1.52 -6.94
N GLY A 72 -3.04 -2.44 -6.61
CA GLY A 72 -3.22 -3.70 -7.33
C GLY A 72 -4.69 -4.06 -7.44
N PRO A 73 -5.06 -5.12 -8.19
CA PRO A 73 -6.44 -5.57 -8.27
C PRO A 73 -6.93 -6.04 -6.89
N TYR A 74 -8.10 -5.55 -6.49
CA TYR A 74 -8.69 -5.98 -5.22
C TYR A 74 -9.04 -7.48 -5.23
N ARG A 75 -9.60 -7.98 -6.35
CA ARG A 75 -9.94 -9.40 -6.57
C ARG A 75 -9.96 -9.70 -8.07
N ASP A 76 -9.82 -10.98 -8.44
CA ASP A 76 -9.65 -11.41 -9.83
C ASP A 76 -10.95 -11.49 -10.67
N ARG A 77 -12.12 -11.17 -10.11
CA ARG A 77 -13.38 -11.21 -10.85
C ARG A 77 -13.64 -9.87 -11.52
N ARG A 78 -14.06 -9.88 -12.80
CA ARG A 78 -14.29 -8.70 -13.63
C ARG A 78 -15.20 -7.62 -13.03
N ALA A 79 -16.15 -7.99 -12.20
CA ALA A 79 -16.98 -7.01 -11.49
C ALA A 79 -16.18 -6.11 -10.53
N TYR A 80 -14.93 -6.48 -10.19
CA TYR A 80 -14.01 -5.67 -9.38
C TYR A 80 -12.99 -4.88 -10.19
N ASP A 81 -13.07 -4.85 -11.54
CA ASP A 81 -12.06 -4.20 -12.39
C ASP A 81 -11.90 -2.69 -12.08
N TRP A 82 -12.90 -2.06 -11.49
CA TRP A 82 -12.88 -0.65 -11.08
C TRP A 82 -12.48 -0.42 -9.63
N CYS A 83 -12.09 -1.47 -8.92
CA CYS A 83 -11.69 -1.44 -7.52
C CYS A 83 -10.24 -1.91 -7.38
N VAL A 84 -9.45 -1.10 -6.68
CA VAL A 84 -8.06 -1.44 -6.36
C VAL A 84 -7.86 -1.59 -4.86
N GLU A 85 -6.85 -2.38 -4.49
CA GLU A 85 -6.31 -2.45 -3.13
C GLU A 85 -4.99 -1.70 -3.08
N ASP A 86 -4.78 -0.88 -2.06
CA ASP A 86 -3.52 -0.21 -1.83
C ASP A 86 -2.59 -1.01 -0.91
N SER A 87 -1.31 -0.75 -1.07
CA SER A 87 -0.25 -1.22 -0.18
C SER A 87 0.74 -0.10 0.05
N LEU A 88 1.17 0.08 1.29
CA LEU A 88 2.07 1.16 1.72
C LEU A 88 3.06 0.64 2.76
N TYR A 89 4.35 0.84 2.49
CA TYR A 89 5.43 0.43 3.39
C TYR A 89 6.49 1.52 3.48
N LEU A 90 7.02 1.72 4.68
CA LEU A 90 8.07 2.70 4.98
C LEU A 90 9.24 2.02 5.69
N ALA A 91 10.45 2.50 5.40
CA ALA A 91 11.60 2.18 6.22
C ALA A 91 11.40 2.68 7.66
N PRO A 92 11.79 1.91 8.70
CA PRO A 92 11.51 2.25 10.10
C PRO A 92 11.95 3.66 10.52
N GLU A 93 13.12 4.08 10.05
CA GLU A 93 13.72 5.39 10.33
C GLU A 93 12.96 6.55 9.66
N SER A 94 12.04 6.23 8.77
CA SER A 94 11.25 7.20 7.99
C SER A 94 9.83 7.38 8.51
N HIS A 95 9.45 6.68 9.58
CA HIS A 95 8.15 6.82 10.20
C HIS A 95 7.95 8.22 10.82
N ARG A 96 6.69 8.62 10.98
CA ARG A 96 6.27 9.90 11.61
C ARG A 96 6.83 11.17 10.96
N ARG A 97 7.24 11.09 9.68
CA ARG A 97 7.74 12.22 8.86
C ARG A 97 6.74 12.68 7.79
N GLY A 98 5.51 12.18 7.82
CA GLY A 98 4.47 12.53 6.83
C GLY A 98 4.60 11.78 5.49
N ILE A 99 5.65 10.97 5.29
CA ILE A 99 5.95 10.29 4.01
C ILE A 99 4.82 9.35 3.59
N GLY A 100 4.25 8.59 4.54
CA GLY A 100 3.13 7.69 4.24
C GLY A 100 1.92 8.45 3.69
N ARG A 101 1.61 9.62 4.24
CA ARG A 101 0.53 10.47 3.73
C ARG A 101 0.82 10.99 2.33
N LEU A 102 2.06 11.40 2.05
CA LEU A 102 2.47 11.85 0.72
C LEU A 102 2.32 10.72 -0.32
N LEU A 103 2.86 9.52 -0.03
CA LEU A 103 2.74 8.34 -0.88
C LEU A 103 1.29 7.98 -1.17
N LEU A 104 0.47 7.88 -0.13
CA LEU A 104 -0.94 7.47 -0.27
C LEU A 104 -1.75 8.54 -1.02
N THR A 105 -1.50 9.83 -0.77
CA THR A 105 -2.15 10.93 -1.52
C THR A 105 -1.82 10.84 -3.01
N ARG A 106 -0.56 10.62 -3.36
CA ARG A 106 -0.13 10.46 -4.74
C ARG A 106 -0.73 9.20 -5.38
N LEU A 107 -0.74 8.07 -4.67
CA LEU A 107 -1.33 6.81 -5.13
C LEU A 107 -2.81 6.96 -5.46
N VAL A 108 -3.56 7.63 -4.58
CA VAL A 108 -4.98 7.94 -4.79
C VAL A 108 -5.17 8.77 -6.05
N ALA A 109 -4.37 9.82 -6.25
CA ALA A 109 -4.47 10.69 -7.42
C ALA A 109 -4.17 9.94 -8.72
N GLU A 110 -3.12 9.12 -8.76
CA GLU A 110 -2.78 8.31 -9.94
C GLU A 110 -3.83 7.23 -10.23
N SER A 111 -4.32 6.54 -9.20
CA SER A 111 -5.39 5.55 -9.37
C SER A 111 -6.68 6.18 -9.91
N GLN A 112 -7.02 7.37 -9.42
CA GLN A 112 -8.17 8.13 -9.93
C GLN A 112 -7.98 8.54 -11.39
N ALA A 113 -6.78 9.00 -11.77
CA ALA A 113 -6.46 9.39 -13.16
C ALA A 113 -6.52 8.21 -14.13
N LEU A 114 -6.27 6.98 -13.66
CA LEU A 114 -6.42 5.74 -14.42
C LEU A 114 -7.87 5.25 -14.52
N GLY A 115 -8.83 5.95 -13.90
CA GLY A 115 -10.26 5.63 -14.00
C GLY A 115 -10.78 4.67 -12.95
N PHE A 116 -9.97 4.25 -11.98
CA PHE A 116 -10.48 3.45 -10.86
C PHE A 116 -11.50 4.23 -10.02
N ARG A 117 -12.47 3.52 -9.48
CA ARG A 117 -13.63 4.10 -8.80
C ARG A 117 -13.65 3.88 -7.29
N GLN A 118 -12.97 2.83 -6.83
CA GLN A 118 -12.89 2.51 -5.40
C GLN A 118 -11.47 2.07 -5.06
N MET A 119 -11.01 2.43 -3.88
CA MET A 119 -9.77 1.95 -3.29
C MET A 119 -10.05 1.37 -1.92
N ILE A 120 -9.56 0.16 -1.71
CA ILE A 120 -9.68 -0.59 -0.46
C ILE A 120 -8.32 -0.63 0.21
N ALA A 121 -8.31 -0.37 1.51
CA ALA A 121 -7.17 -0.65 2.37
C ALA A 121 -7.47 -1.88 3.23
N VAL A 122 -6.57 -2.85 3.19
CA VAL A 122 -6.59 -4.06 4.01
C VAL A 122 -5.44 -3.96 5.01
N ILE A 123 -5.73 -3.43 6.21
CA ILE A 123 -4.71 -3.10 7.19
C ILE A 123 -4.55 -4.25 8.17
N GLY A 124 -3.40 -4.88 8.17
CA GLY A 124 -3.04 -5.92 9.12
C GLY A 124 -2.88 -5.37 10.54
N ASP A 125 -3.55 -6.02 11.48
CA ASP A 125 -3.60 -5.72 12.91
C ASP A 125 -4.41 -4.44 13.26
N SER A 126 -5.46 -4.61 14.05
CA SER A 126 -6.27 -3.48 14.56
C SER A 126 -5.47 -2.55 15.50
N ALA A 127 -4.34 -3.00 16.02
CA ALA A 127 -3.38 -2.17 16.77
C ALA A 127 -2.50 -1.28 15.87
N ASN A 128 -2.53 -1.44 14.56
CA ASN A 128 -1.79 -0.60 13.60
C ASN A 128 -2.46 0.78 13.42
N THR A 129 -2.57 1.51 14.51
CA THR A 129 -3.23 2.82 14.56
C THR A 129 -2.59 3.85 13.62
N ALA A 130 -1.27 3.72 13.37
CA ALA A 130 -0.56 4.62 12.46
C ALA A 130 -1.04 4.47 11.03
N SER A 131 -1.22 3.23 10.52
CA SER A 131 -1.76 2.98 9.19
C SER A 131 -3.22 3.46 9.09
N ILE A 132 -4.05 3.11 10.08
CA ILE A 132 -5.45 3.57 10.14
C ILE A 132 -5.54 5.10 10.07
N ALA A 133 -4.70 5.80 10.86
CA ALA A 133 -4.69 7.26 10.88
C ALA A 133 -4.23 7.88 9.54
N VAL A 134 -3.23 7.29 8.87
CA VAL A 134 -2.77 7.76 7.56
C VAL A 134 -3.88 7.61 6.52
N HIS A 135 -4.57 6.47 6.47
CA HIS A 135 -5.67 6.25 5.55
C HIS A 135 -6.84 7.19 5.83
N ALA A 136 -7.24 7.35 7.10
CA ALA A 136 -8.28 8.30 7.49
C ALA A 136 -7.93 9.75 7.07
N ALA A 137 -6.67 10.17 7.28
CA ALA A 137 -6.19 11.50 6.89
C ALA A 137 -6.19 11.75 5.37
N VAL A 138 -6.23 10.67 4.57
CA VAL A 138 -6.33 10.72 3.10
C VAL A 138 -7.76 10.43 2.62
N GLY A 139 -8.75 10.41 3.54
CA GLY A 139 -10.18 10.32 3.22
C GLY A 139 -10.74 8.91 3.08
N PHE A 140 -10.03 7.90 3.55
CA PHE A 140 -10.62 6.58 3.71
C PHE A 140 -11.54 6.56 4.93
N ARG A 141 -12.65 5.86 4.80
CA ARG A 141 -13.59 5.60 5.90
C ARG A 141 -13.48 4.15 6.37
N LEU A 142 -13.63 3.93 7.66
CA LEU A 142 -13.69 2.59 8.24
C LEU A 142 -14.93 1.86 7.72
N ILE A 143 -14.75 0.64 7.24
CA ILE A 143 -15.82 -0.24 6.78
C ILE A 143 -16.12 -1.32 7.82
N GLY A 144 -15.10 -1.89 8.41
CA GLY A 144 -15.24 -2.93 9.40
C GLY A 144 -13.92 -3.56 9.77
N ASN A 145 -14.01 -4.63 10.54
CA ASN A 145 -12.88 -5.35 11.08
C ASN A 145 -13.18 -6.85 11.07
N PHE A 146 -12.29 -7.64 10.49
CA PHE A 146 -12.29 -9.09 10.66
C PHE A 146 -11.45 -9.43 11.90
N GLN A 147 -12.07 -10.09 12.86
CA GLN A 147 -11.42 -10.49 14.11
C GLN A 147 -10.68 -11.81 13.95
N SER A 148 -9.43 -11.86 14.46
CA SER A 148 -8.65 -13.09 14.60
C SER A 148 -8.54 -13.89 13.30
N ILE A 149 -8.32 -13.20 12.16
CA ILE A 149 -8.31 -13.83 10.83
C ILE A 149 -6.92 -14.30 10.39
N GLY A 150 -5.85 -13.78 11.00
CA GLY A 150 -4.47 -14.18 10.73
C GLY A 150 -3.75 -14.60 12.01
N PHE A 151 -2.77 -15.50 11.90
CA PHE A 151 -1.92 -15.90 13.03
C PHE A 151 -0.46 -15.60 12.72
N LYS A 152 0.16 -14.69 13.47
CA LYS A 152 1.55 -14.29 13.28
C LYS A 152 2.18 -13.85 14.60
N HIS A 153 3.48 -14.06 14.75
CA HIS A 153 4.22 -13.75 15.99
C HIS A 153 3.58 -14.33 17.25
N GLY A 154 3.04 -15.57 17.15
CA GLY A 154 2.45 -16.27 18.27
C GLY A 154 1.09 -15.75 18.74
N ARG A 155 0.41 -14.88 17.96
CA ARG A 155 -0.90 -14.35 18.30
C ARG A 155 -1.85 -14.22 17.10
N TRP A 156 -3.13 -14.24 17.38
CA TRP A 156 -4.17 -13.91 16.40
C TRP A 156 -4.18 -12.42 16.10
N LEU A 157 -4.36 -12.07 14.84
CA LEU A 157 -4.41 -10.72 14.32
C LEU A 157 -5.73 -10.45 13.63
N ASP A 158 -6.20 -9.23 13.80
CA ASP A 158 -7.35 -8.69 13.08
C ASP A 158 -6.93 -8.14 11.72
N THR A 159 -7.92 -7.88 10.86
CA THR A 159 -7.74 -7.07 9.65
C THR A 159 -8.76 -5.96 9.63
N VAL A 160 -8.29 -4.72 9.58
CA VAL A 160 -9.14 -3.54 9.45
C VAL A 160 -9.36 -3.23 7.98
N LEU A 161 -10.62 -3.06 7.58
CA LEU A 161 -11.01 -2.67 6.23
C LEU A 161 -11.38 -1.20 6.18
N MET A 162 -10.71 -0.46 5.30
CA MET A 162 -11.09 0.92 4.99
C MET A 162 -11.33 1.08 3.49
N GLN A 163 -12.13 2.07 3.12
CA GLN A 163 -12.50 2.31 1.73
C GLN A 163 -12.52 3.80 1.41
N ARG A 164 -12.10 4.13 0.20
CA ARG A 164 -12.22 5.46 -0.37
C ARG A 164 -12.81 5.39 -1.78
N ALA A 165 -13.81 6.23 -2.05
CA ALA A 165 -14.27 6.50 -3.42
C ALA A 165 -13.23 7.36 -4.16
N LEU A 166 -13.02 7.04 -5.44
CA LEU A 166 -12.12 7.74 -6.36
C LEU A 166 -12.94 8.41 -7.46
N GLY A 167 -12.58 9.65 -7.81
CA GLY A 167 -13.29 10.40 -8.84
C GLY A 167 -14.79 10.52 -8.55
N SER A 168 -15.61 10.10 -9.50
CA SER A 168 -17.07 10.07 -9.36
C SER A 168 -17.61 8.91 -8.50
N GLY A 169 -16.73 8.02 -8.03
CA GLY A 169 -17.13 6.88 -7.21
C GLY A 169 -18.21 6.04 -7.89
N ASP A 170 -19.33 5.86 -7.21
CA ASP A 170 -20.54 5.16 -7.68
C ASP A 170 -21.58 6.11 -8.29
N GLY A 171 -21.27 7.40 -8.44
CA GLY A 171 -22.18 8.40 -8.98
C GLY A 171 -22.48 8.27 -10.49
N ALA A 172 -21.73 7.44 -11.21
CA ALA A 172 -21.97 7.12 -12.62
C ALA A 172 -21.39 5.73 -12.95
N PRO A 173 -21.91 5.04 -13.97
CA PRO A 173 -21.27 3.83 -14.52
C PRO A 173 -19.82 4.08 -14.88
N PRO A 174 -18.95 3.09 -14.76
CA PRO A 174 -17.54 3.20 -15.13
C PRO A 174 -17.32 3.22 -16.64
#